data_02234f1e12ec586999c0c8592017eb93
#
_entry.id   02234f1e12ec586999c0c8592017eb93
#
_cell.length_a   1.000
_cell.length_b   1.000
_cell.length_c   1.000
_cell.angle_alpha   90.00
_cell.angle_beta   90.00
_cell.angle_gamma   90.00
#
_symmetry.space_group_name_H-M   'P 1'
#
loop_
_entity.id
_entity.type
_entity.pdbx_description
1 polymer ?
#
loop_
_entity_poly.entity_id
_entity_poly.type
_entity_poly.pdbx_seq_one_letter_code
_entity_poly.pdbx_strand_id
1 'polypeptide(L)'
;MAISWVKREEIDKVKWNSCIHYAYNGNVFGYIWYLDFIGKSWTALIEDDYQAVMPLIFRPGLNKQEVFQPSFIRELGVFSYAPLNANRVKLFYDAIPEVYRCINLRVSEECKPADNHGFTVIEHTNHVLSLLQSYDVLANRYSPAFKNALNRSMTQKLRSSESISPEQFADFYEKNGKGKKSQRVKDKHALLRIIYNALHRGWGFLSGITDENGELLAADFYITSHSRMLSLAPVVSKNGESSGAAAMQFDFLLRTNAGKPLLFDFNEDQSFINPAHVHAMPYPFFEIKKDLRIAGIW
;
A
#
# COMPACT_ATOMS: atom_id res chain seq x y z
N MET A 1 14.93 26.01 8.93
CA MET A 1 13.94 24.98 8.59
C MET A 1 12.59 25.66 8.44
N ALA A 2 12.15 25.88 7.20
CA ALA A 2 10.86 26.47 6.87
C ALA A 2 10.00 25.42 6.17
N ILE A 3 8.75 25.27 6.60
CA ILE A 3 7.79 24.37 5.97
C ILE A 3 6.76 25.21 5.23
N SER A 4 6.64 24.99 3.94
CA SER A 4 5.71 25.73 3.07
C SER A 4 4.58 24.79 2.60
N TRP A 5 3.34 25.30 2.62
CA TRP A 5 2.23 24.64 1.98
C TRP A 5 2.16 25.01 0.51
N VAL A 6 2.17 24.01 -0.36
CA VAL A 6 2.31 24.17 -1.81
C VAL A 6 1.19 23.42 -2.52
N LYS A 7 0.56 24.04 -3.52
CA LYS A 7 -0.43 23.39 -4.36
C LYS A 7 0.23 22.43 -5.34
N ARG A 8 -0.53 21.41 -5.78
CA ARG A 8 -0.02 20.38 -6.68
C ARG A 8 0.63 20.96 -7.96
N GLU A 9 0.06 22.01 -8.50
CA GLU A 9 0.50 22.65 -9.76
C GLU A 9 1.87 23.34 -9.62
N GLU A 10 2.21 23.77 -8.41
CA GLU A 10 3.42 24.52 -8.08
C GLU A 10 4.59 23.63 -7.69
N ILE A 11 4.33 22.30 -7.52
CA ILE A 11 5.35 21.33 -7.10
C ILE A 11 6.34 21.06 -8.23
N ASP A 12 7.63 21.25 -7.96
CA ASP A 12 8.71 20.78 -8.83
C ASP A 12 8.75 19.24 -8.78
N LYS A 13 8.37 18.64 -9.91
CA LYS A 13 8.24 17.17 -10.03
C LYS A 13 9.57 16.45 -9.89
N VAL A 14 10.65 17.08 -10.33
CA VAL A 14 12.00 16.46 -10.26
C VAL A 14 12.48 16.43 -8.83
N LYS A 15 12.43 17.58 -8.14
CA LYS A 15 12.85 17.67 -6.74
C LYS A 15 11.98 16.79 -5.82
N TRP A 16 10.65 16.79 -6.04
CA TRP A 16 9.75 15.93 -5.29
C TRP A 16 10.09 14.45 -5.43
N ASN A 17 10.16 13.96 -6.69
CA ASN A 17 10.45 12.54 -6.93
C ASN A 17 11.87 12.16 -6.48
N SER A 18 12.83 13.09 -6.54
CA SER A 18 14.17 12.88 -5.97
C SER A 18 14.09 12.73 -4.44
N CYS A 19 13.32 13.59 -3.76
CA CYS A 19 13.10 13.44 -2.32
C CYS A 19 12.52 12.06 -1.98
N ILE A 20 11.46 11.63 -2.67
CA ILE A 20 10.85 10.31 -2.44
C ILE A 20 11.85 9.18 -2.71
N HIS A 21 12.61 9.26 -3.81
CA HIS A 21 13.55 8.23 -4.24
C HIS A 21 14.69 7.99 -3.24
N TYR A 22 15.24 9.07 -2.70
CA TYR A 22 16.37 9.03 -1.78
C TYR A 22 15.97 9.14 -0.30
N ALA A 23 14.66 9.29 -0.01
CA ALA A 23 14.19 9.27 1.37
C ALA A 23 14.51 7.94 2.03
N TYR A 24 15.04 7.98 3.27
CA TYR A 24 15.31 6.77 4.04
C TYR A 24 14.03 5.95 4.35
N ASN A 25 12.88 6.62 4.38
CA ASN A 25 11.55 6.05 4.56
C ASN A 25 10.69 6.12 3.28
N GLY A 26 11.34 6.24 2.12
CA GLY A 26 10.66 6.32 0.83
C GLY A 26 9.82 5.07 0.52
N ASN A 27 8.74 5.28 -0.20
CA ASN A 27 7.90 4.20 -0.71
C ASN A 27 7.20 4.60 -2.01
N VAL A 28 6.54 3.64 -2.66
CA VAL A 28 5.87 3.88 -3.95
C VAL A 28 4.75 4.91 -3.86
N PHE A 29 4.08 5.02 -2.73
CA PHE A 29 2.91 5.88 -2.55
C PHE A 29 3.25 7.37 -2.57
N GLY A 30 4.51 7.74 -2.28
CA GLY A 30 4.97 9.12 -2.29
C GLY A 30 5.24 9.71 -3.68
N TYR A 31 5.40 8.89 -4.71
CA TYR A 31 5.69 9.40 -6.05
C TYR A 31 4.53 10.17 -6.67
N ILE A 32 4.84 11.25 -7.37
CA ILE A 32 3.84 12.11 -8.03
C ILE A 32 2.89 11.32 -8.93
N TRP A 33 3.42 10.40 -9.75
CA TRP A 33 2.58 9.61 -10.64
C TRP A 33 1.56 8.76 -9.88
N TYR A 34 1.94 8.24 -8.71
CA TYR A 34 1.04 7.44 -7.87
C TYR A 34 -0.04 8.34 -7.23
N LEU A 35 0.38 9.46 -6.66
CA LEU A 35 -0.52 10.44 -6.01
C LEU A 35 -1.52 11.01 -7.01
N ASP A 36 -1.11 11.35 -8.23
CA ASP A 36 -1.97 11.92 -9.27
C ASP A 36 -3.06 10.93 -9.76
N PHE A 37 -2.83 9.62 -9.65
CA PHE A 37 -3.84 8.63 -10.03
C PHE A 37 -4.82 8.28 -8.92
N ILE A 38 -4.37 8.33 -7.68
CA ILE A 38 -5.18 8.01 -6.51
C ILE A 38 -5.91 9.23 -5.97
N GLY A 39 -5.21 10.34 -5.87
CA GLY A 39 -5.72 11.59 -5.33
C GLY A 39 -6.23 12.53 -6.42
N LYS A 40 -7.55 12.66 -6.57
CA LYS A 40 -8.11 13.68 -7.48
C LYS A 40 -7.70 15.10 -7.09
N SER A 41 -7.41 15.33 -5.82
CA SER A 41 -6.98 16.61 -5.26
C SER A 41 -5.99 16.36 -4.14
N TRP A 42 -4.81 16.95 -4.24
CA TRP A 42 -3.81 16.90 -3.20
C TRP A 42 -2.91 18.14 -3.21
N THR A 43 -2.37 18.47 -2.04
CA THR A 43 -1.37 19.51 -1.83
C THR A 43 -0.20 18.90 -1.07
N ALA A 44 0.81 19.69 -0.79
CA ALA A 44 1.99 19.22 -0.08
C ALA A 44 2.46 20.22 0.99
N LEU A 45 3.11 19.67 2.01
CA LEU A 45 4.02 20.41 2.85
C LEU A 45 5.44 20.09 2.41
N ILE A 46 6.25 21.13 2.20
CA ILE A 46 7.62 21.00 1.69
C ILE A 46 8.56 21.75 2.65
N GLU A 47 9.58 21.04 3.14
CA GLU A 47 10.62 21.62 3.97
C GLU A 47 11.76 22.12 3.12
N ASP A 48 12.10 23.43 3.30
CA ASP A 48 13.18 24.12 2.61
C ASP A 48 13.17 23.84 1.09
N ASP A 49 14.28 23.40 0.50
CA ASP A 49 14.31 22.95 -0.91
C ASP A 49 14.14 21.43 -1.01
N TYR A 50 12.94 20.91 -0.67
CA TYR A 50 12.56 19.48 -0.72
C TYR A 50 13.42 18.55 0.13
N GLN A 51 13.93 19.02 1.28
CA GLN A 51 14.65 18.17 2.25
C GLN A 51 13.75 17.12 2.89
N ALA A 52 12.49 17.48 3.06
CA ALA A 52 11.42 16.55 3.37
C ALA A 52 10.11 17.03 2.76
N VAL A 53 9.20 16.09 2.47
CA VAL A 53 7.92 16.38 1.86
C VAL A 53 6.80 15.55 2.49
N MET A 54 5.58 16.11 2.56
CA MET A 54 4.40 15.40 3.06
C MET A 54 3.21 15.66 2.13
N PRO A 55 2.68 14.65 1.42
CA PRO A 55 1.48 14.82 0.62
C PRO A 55 0.22 14.85 1.49
N LEU A 56 -0.72 15.72 1.15
CA LEU A 56 -2.02 15.88 1.79
C LEU A 56 -3.11 15.64 0.74
N ILE A 57 -3.61 14.42 0.65
CA ILE A 57 -4.72 14.07 -0.24
C ILE A 57 -6.03 14.44 0.45
N PHE A 58 -6.87 15.22 -0.22
CA PHE A 58 -8.09 15.72 0.40
C PHE A 58 -9.32 15.56 -0.48
N ARG A 59 -10.48 15.54 0.17
CA ARG A 59 -11.78 15.67 -0.48
C ARG A 59 -12.21 17.12 -0.44
N PRO A 60 -12.51 17.73 -1.61
CA PRO A 60 -13.08 19.08 -1.61
C PRO A 60 -14.48 19.05 -0.97
N GLY A 61 -14.78 20.00 -0.11
CA GLY A 61 -16.08 20.22 0.50
C GLY A 61 -16.47 21.67 0.40
N LEU A 62 -17.77 21.99 0.50
CA LEU A 62 -18.28 23.36 0.34
C LEU A 62 -17.66 24.36 1.34
N ASN A 63 -17.43 23.95 2.58
CA ASN A 63 -16.84 24.80 3.62
C ASN A 63 -15.75 24.11 4.46
N LYS A 64 -15.48 22.83 4.24
CA LYS A 64 -14.55 22.03 5.05
C LYS A 64 -13.90 20.98 4.17
N GLN A 65 -12.58 20.99 4.13
CA GLN A 65 -11.81 19.97 3.43
C GLN A 65 -11.38 18.89 4.42
N GLU A 66 -11.34 17.67 3.94
CA GLU A 66 -10.96 16.50 4.74
C GLU A 66 -9.72 15.85 4.11
N VAL A 67 -8.62 15.79 4.84
CA VAL A 67 -7.47 14.95 4.49
C VAL A 67 -7.82 13.50 4.85
N PHE A 68 -7.70 12.61 3.88
CA PHE A 68 -8.15 11.23 4.05
C PHE A 68 -7.17 10.23 3.44
N GLN A 69 -7.25 8.98 3.89
CA GLN A 69 -6.52 7.85 3.34
C GLN A 69 -7.27 7.25 2.14
N PRO A 70 -6.73 7.34 0.91
CA PRO A 70 -7.34 6.69 -0.26
C PRO A 70 -7.16 5.18 -0.26
N SER A 71 -7.98 4.46 -1.05
CA SER A 71 -7.73 3.06 -1.41
C SER A 71 -6.37 2.92 -2.10
N PHE A 72 -5.72 1.76 -1.97
CA PHE A 72 -4.41 1.44 -2.55
C PHE A 72 -3.23 2.29 -2.07
N ILE A 73 -3.41 3.08 -1.03
CA ILE A 73 -2.31 3.69 -0.28
C ILE A 73 -2.36 3.10 1.14
N ARG A 74 -1.33 2.38 1.55
CA ARG A 74 -1.26 1.87 2.92
C ARG A 74 -0.90 2.97 3.89
N GLU A 75 0.17 3.70 3.61
CA GLU A 75 0.69 4.75 4.47
C GLU A 75 1.21 5.94 3.66
N LEU A 76 1.01 7.11 4.23
CA LEU A 76 1.61 8.38 3.84
C LEU A 76 2.28 8.97 5.08
N GLY A 77 2.76 10.19 4.98
CA GLY A 77 3.41 10.90 6.07
C GLY A 77 4.52 11.78 5.53
N VAL A 78 5.51 12.03 6.34
CA VAL A 78 6.68 12.82 5.96
C VAL A 78 7.72 11.90 5.35
N PHE A 79 8.09 12.15 4.10
CA PHE A 79 9.24 11.52 3.44
C PHE A 79 10.44 12.43 3.56
N SER A 80 11.60 11.90 3.94
CA SER A 80 12.76 12.73 4.26
C SER A 80 14.09 12.07 3.89
N TYR A 81 15.05 12.87 3.43
CA TYR A 81 16.44 12.42 3.24
C TYR A 81 17.09 12.01 4.56
N ALA A 82 16.87 12.81 5.61
CA ALA A 82 17.44 12.55 6.92
C ALA A 82 16.42 11.93 7.87
N PRO A 83 16.84 11.11 8.85
CA PRO A 83 15.95 10.53 9.85
C PRO A 83 15.05 11.58 10.50
N LEU A 84 13.79 11.23 10.69
CA LEU A 84 12.81 12.05 11.38
C LEU A 84 12.97 11.89 12.90
N ASN A 85 12.72 12.97 13.61
CA ASN A 85 12.54 12.96 15.06
C ASN A 85 11.18 13.59 15.40
N ALA A 86 10.74 13.39 16.63
CA ALA A 86 9.43 13.84 17.08
C ALA A 86 9.19 15.35 16.87
N ASN A 87 10.22 16.18 17.06
CA ASN A 87 10.09 17.63 16.85
C ASN A 87 9.90 17.98 15.36
N ARG A 88 10.63 17.32 14.46
CA ARG A 88 10.50 17.56 13.02
C ARG A 88 9.14 17.10 12.52
N VAL A 89 8.67 15.94 12.95
CA VAL A 89 7.31 15.44 12.66
C VAL A 89 6.24 16.41 13.18
N LYS A 90 6.41 16.90 14.41
CA LYS A 90 5.53 17.92 15.00
C LYS A 90 5.39 19.15 14.11
N LEU A 91 6.50 19.69 13.61
CA LEU A 91 6.48 20.88 12.75
C LEU A 91 5.68 20.65 11.45
N PHE A 92 5.74 19.46 10.86
CA PHE A 92 4.90 19.13 9.72
C PHE A 92 3.41 19.08 10.08
N TYR A 93 3.05 18.49 11.21
CA TYR A 93 1.64 18.47 11.65
C TYR A 93 1.11 19.85 12.03
N ASP A 94 1.93 20.69 12.66
CA ASP A 94 1.58 22.08 12.97
C ASP A 94 1.42 22.95 11.71
N ALA A 95 2.14 22.61 10.64
CA ALA A 95 2.06 23.30 9.34
C ALA A 95 0.86 22.87 8.47
N ILE A 96 0.07 21.85 8.90
CA ILE A 96 -1.13 21.46 8.16
C ILE A 96 -2.14 22.64 8.19
N PRO A 97 -2.56 23.15 7.01
CA PRO A 97 -3.46 24.28 6.94
C PRO A 97 -4.80 24.06 7.66
N GLU A 98 -5.29 25.07 8.38
CA GLU A 98 -6.55 25.02 9.12
C GLU A 98 -7.79 24.78 8.26
N VAL A 99 -7.70 24.96 6.94
CA VAL A 99 -8.77 24.62 6.01
C VAL A 99 -9.12 23.13 6.06
N TYR A 100 -8.16 22.28 6.45
CA TYR A 100 -8.35 20.85 6.65
C TYR A 100 -8.91 20.59 8.06
N ARG A 101 -10.23 20.57 8.17
CA ARG A 101 -10.94 20.40 9.46
C ARG A 101 -10.97 18.98 9.96
N CYS A 102 -10.76 18.00 9.08
CA CYS A 102 -10.64 16.59 9.42
C CYS A 102 -9.36 16.04 8.82
N ILE A 103 -8.67 15.24 9.60
CA ILE A 103 -7.49 14.51 9.16
C ILE A 103 -7.68 13.06 9.55
N ASN A 104 -7.57 12.17 8.59
CA ASN A 104 -7.53 10.73 8.77
C ASN A 104 -6.49 10.14 7.85
N LEU A 105 -5.31 9.83 8.39
CA LEU A 105 -4.16 9.30 7.65
C LEU A 105 -3.61 8.07 8.33
N ARG A 106 -3.01 7.19 7.55
CA ARG A 106 -2.13 6.13 8.02
C ARG A 106 -0.70 6.54 7.78
N VAL A 107 0.12 6.42 8.80
CA VAL A 107 1.52 6.86 8.79
C VAL A 107 2.44 5.77 9.34
N SER A 108 3.70 5.79 8.93
CA SER A 108 4.73 4.91 9.47
C SER A 108 5.06 5.26 10.93
N GLU A 109 5.82 4.39 11.59
CA GLU A 109 6.25 4.59 12.98
C GLU A 109 7.04 5.90 13.15
N GLU A 110 7.90 6.23 12.20
CA GLU A 110 8.70 7.47 12.24
C GLU A 110 7.86 8.74 12.15
N CYS A 111 6.65 8.63 11.61
CA CYS A 111 5.70 9.73 11.47
C CYS A 111 4.62 9.74 12.56
N LYS A 112 4.71 8.86 13.57
CA LYS A 112 3.78 8.84 14.70
C LYS A 112 3.84 10.19 15.45
N PRO A 113 2.70 10.89 15.65
CA PRO A 113 2.69 12.12 16.44
C PRO A 113 2.95 11.80 17.93
N ALA A 114 3.63 12.70 18.62
CA ALA A 114 3.79 12.60 20.08
C ALA A 114 2.44 12.80 20.78
N ASP A 115 2.31 12.29 22.01
CA ASP A 115 1.04 12.15 22.73
C ASP A 115 0.21 13.43 22.95
N ASN A 116 0.79 14.61 22.78
CA ASN A 116 0.13 15.89 23.05
C ASN A 116 -0.29 16.69 21.79
N HIS A 117 -0.32 16.08 20.59
CA HIS A 117 -0.58 16.79 19.32
C HIS A 117 -2.06 16.88 18.93
N GLY A 118 -2.98 16.48 19.79
CA GLY A 118 -4.41 16.55 19.51
C GLY A 118 -4.90 15.58 18.44
N PHE A 119 -4.12 14.54 18.12
CA PHE A 119 -4.53 13.41 17.30
C PHE A 119 -4.98 12.25 18.17
N THR A 120 -6.03 11.56 17.76
CA THR A 120 -6.27 10.18 18.19
C THR A 120 -5.38 9.28 17.37
N VAL A 121 -4.56 8.47 18.03
CA VAL A 121 -3.60 7.57 17.41
C VAL A 121 -4.04 6.13 17.67
N ILE A 122 -4.21 5.35 16.59
CA ILE A 122 -4.58 3.93 16.64
C ILE A 122 -3.44 3.15 16.02
N GLU A 123 -2.88 2.22 16.77
CA GLU A 123 -1.83 1.33 16.29
C GLU A 123 -2.44 0.17 15.51
N HIS A 124 -1.81 -0.15 14.38
CA HIS A 124 -2.10 -1.30 13.55
C HIS A 124 -0.82 -2.08 13.32
N THR A 125 -0.96 -3.35 12.98
CA THR A 125 0.17 -4.22 12.63
C THR A 125 0.11 -4.58 11.16
N ASN A 126 1.25 -4.53 10.49
CA ASN A 126 1.45 -5.12 9.18
C ASN A 126 2.61 -6.11 9.28
N HIS A 127 2.82 -6.92 8.23
CA HIS A 127 3.87 -7.94 8.23
C HIS A 127 4.73 -7.85 6.99
N VAL A 128 6.00 -8.21 7.16
CA VAL A 128 6.97 -8.36 6.06
C VAL A 128 7.68 -9.69 6.14
N LEU A 129 8.05 -10.23 4.99
CA LEU A 129 8.88 -11.43 4.87
C LEU A 129 10.14 -11.10 4.07
N SER A 130 11.31 -11.36 4.65
CA SER A 130 12.57 -11.23 3.91
C SER A 130 12.68 -12.34 2.86
N LEU A 131 12.88 -11.94 1.60
CA LEU A 131 13.10 -12.87 0.49
C LEU A 131 14.58 -13.19 0.25
N LEU A 132 15.48 -12.70 1.11
CA LEU A 132 16.92 -12.92 0.97
C LEU A 132 17.34 -14.39 1.09
N GLN A 133 16.57 -15.20 1.81
CA GLN A 133 16.85 -16.62 2.01
C GLN A 133 16.45 -17.46 0.78
N SER A 134 17.06 -18.64 0.64
CA SER A 134 16.67 -19.57 -0.42
C SER A 134 15.23 -20.05 -0.23
N TYR A 135 14.60 -20.47 -1.34
CA TYR A 135 13.24 -20.99 -1.32
C TYR A 135 13.07 -22.13 -0.31
N ASP A 136 14.00 -23.06 -0.25
CA ASP A 136 13.90 -24.21 0.66
C ASP A 136 13.85 -23.77 2.13
N VAL A 137 14.64 -22.77 2.50
CA VAL A 137 14.63 -22.20 3.87
C VAL A 137 13.28 -21.54 4.18
N LEU A 138 12.72 -20.80 3.22
CA LEU A 138 11.42 -20.14 3.39
C LEU A 138 10.28 -21.17 3.44
N ALA A 139 10.27 -22.16 2.54
CA ALA A 139 9.24 -23.20 2.45
C ALA A 139 9.23 -24.13 3.67
N ASN A 140 10.38 -24.40 4.28
CA ASN A 140 10.46 -25.19 5.50
C ASN A 140 9.71 -24.56 6.67
N ARG A 141 9.52 -23.23 6.66
CA ARG A 141 8.77 -22.47 7.68
C ARG A 141 7.25 -22.50 7.47
N TYR A 142 6.76 -23.07 6.38
CA TYR A 142 5.31 -23.15 6.14
C TYR A 142 4.61 -23.91 7.26
N SER A 143 3.56 -23.32 7.79
CA SER A 143 2.71 -23.98 8.78
C SER A 143 2.02 -25.23 8.17
N PRO A 144 1.58 -26.19 8.99
CA PRO A 144 0.81 -27.34 8.51
C PRO A 144 -0.45 -26.92 7.72
N ALA A 145 -1.14 -25.87 8.16
CA ALA A 145 -2.34 -25.38 7.48
C ALA A 145 -2.02 -24.86 6.07
N PHE A 146 -0.91 -24.13 5.89
CA PHE A 146 -0.47 -23.67 4.59
C PHE A 146 -0.05 -24.83 3.68
N LYS A 147 0.72 -25.79 4.20
CA LYS A 147 1.11 -27.01 3.46
C LYS A 147 -0.12 -27.79 2.99
N ASN A 148 -1.14 -27.93 3.84
CA ASN A 148 -2.39 -28.59 3.47
C ASN A 148 -3.13 -27.82 2.35
N ALA A 149 -3.16 -26.48 2.40
CA ALA A 149 -3.76 -25.68 1.35
C ALA A 149 -3.00 -25.82 0.02
N LEU A 150 -1.67 -25.82 0.08
CA LEU A 150 -0.82 -26.04 -1.10
C LEU A 150 -1.01 -27.44 -1.70
N ASN A 151 -1.09 -28.48 -0.88
CA ASN A 151 -1.38 -29.86 -1.34
C ASN A 151 -2.74 -29.94 -2.03
N ARG A 152 -3.78 -29.26 -1.51
CA ARG A 152 -5.07 -29.19 -2.20
C ARG A 152 -4.96 -28.58 -3.58
N SER A 153 -4.20 -27.50 -3.73
CA SER A 153 -4.04 -26.85 -5.04
C SER A 153 -3.37 -27.77 -6.07
N MET A 154 -2.43 -28.62 -5.65
CA MET A 154 -1.76 -29.59 -6.52
C MET A 154 -2.72 -30.68 -7.03
N THR A 155 -3.67 -31.10 -6.20
CA THR A 155 -4.67 -32.11 -6.60
C THR A 155 -5.74 -31.59 -7.56
N GLN A 156 -5.92 -30.27 -7.61
CA GLN A 156 -6.96 -29.59 -8.40
C GLN A 156 -6.47 -29.10 -9.78
N LYS A 157 -5.29 -29.55 -10.23
CA LYS A 157 -4.70 -29.20 -11.54
C LYS A 157 -4.63 -27.67 -11.79
N LEU A 158 -4.45 -26.88 -10.75
CA LEU A 158 -4.32 -25.44 -10.85
C LEU A 158 -3.01 -25.07 -11.57
N ARG A 159 -3.02 -23.93 -12.26
CA ARG A 159 -1.88 -23.42 -13.03
C ARG A 159 -1.56 -21.97 -12.63
N SER A 160 -0.28 -21.65 -12.52
CA SER A 160 0.16 -20.26 -12.40
C SER A 160 0.05 -19.57 -13.77
N SER A 161 -0.38 -18.31 -13.78
CA SER A 161 -0.46 -17.48 -14.97
C SER A 161 0.14 -16.11 -14.69
N GLU A 162 1.07 -15.70 -15.55
CA GLU A 162 1.63 -14.35 -15.61
C GLU A 162 1.07 -13.55 -16.81
N SER A 163 0.21 -14.17 -17.61
CA SER A 163 -0.40 -13.59 -18.81
C SER A 163 -1.78 -12.98 -18.55
N ILE A 164 -2.01 -12.47 -17.32
CA ILE A 164 -3.26 -11.82 -16.96
C ILE A 164 -3.21 -10.37 -17.44
N SER A 165 -4.21 -9.95 -18.24
CA SER A 165 -4.29 -8.54 -18.62
C SER A 165 -4.73 -7.66 -17.46
N PRO A 166 -4.37 -6.37 -17.44
CA PRO A 166 -4.86 -5.41 -16.45
C PRO A 166 -6.37 -5.38 -16.33
N GLU A 167 -7.10 -5.51 -17.46
CA GLU A 167 -8.56 -5.52 -17.50
C GLU A 167 -9.13 -6.78 -16.85
N GLN A 168 -8.61 -7.96 -17.19
CA GLN A 168 -9.02 -9.22 -16.59
C GLN A 168 -8.83 -9.19 -15.07
N PHE A 169 -7.69 -8.66 -14.61
CA PHE A 169 -7.44 -8.49 -13.19
C PHE A 169 -8.42 -7.51 -12.54
N ALA A 170 -8.65 -6.36 -13.17
CA ALA A 170 -9.54 -5.34 -12.61
C ALA A 170 -11.01 -5.82 -12.55
N ASP A 171 -11.46 -6.62 -13.53
CA ASP A 171 -12.78 -7.27 -13.52
C ASP A 171 -12.87 -8.31 -12.41
N PHE A 172 -11.80 -9.09 -12.22
CA PHE A 172 -11.72 -10.08 -11.14
C PHE A 172 -11.74 -9.40 -9.76
N TYR A 173 -11.02 -8.28 -9.60
CA TYR A 173 -11.04 -7.45 -8.40
C TYR A 173 -12.44 -6.88 -8.13
N GLU A 174 -13.10 -6.33 -9.13
CA GLU A 174 -14.46 -5.79 -8.99
C GLU A 174 -15.44 -6.88 -8.52
N LYS A 175 -15.33 -8.10 -9.07
CA LYS A 175 -16.20 -9.23 -8.75
C LYS A 175 -15.93 -9.80 -7.35
N ASN A 176 -14.69 -10.02 -6.98
CA ASN A 176 -14.30 -10.86 -5.84
C ASN A 176 -13.52 -10.13 -4.73
N GLY A 177 -13.05 -8.88 -4.95
CA GLY A 177 -12.25 -8.14 -3.99
C GLY A 177 -12.98 -7.88 -2.67
N LYS A 178 -12.21 -7.58 -1.63
CA LYS A 178 -12.74 -7.24 -0.29
C LYS A 178 -13.53 -5.92 -0.30
N GLY A 179 -14.35 -5.72 0.71
CA GLY A 179 -15.11 -4.50 0.91
C GLY A 179 -16.38 -4.40 0.07
N LYS A 180 -17.01 -3.22 0.06
CA LYS A 180 -18.30 -2.99 -0.62
C LYS A 180 -18.11 -2.96 -2.14
N LYS A 181 -19.03 -3.61 -2.89
CA LYS A 181 -19.00 -3.61 -4.36
C LYS A 181 -18.98 -2.19 -4.94
N SER A 182 -19.76 -1.26 -4.36
CA SER A 182 -19.80 0.14 -4.82
C SER A 182 -18.44 0.86 -4.70
N GLN A 183 -17.63 0.49 -3.73
CA GLN A 183 -16.26 1.00 -3.59
C GLN A 183 -15.35 0.37 -4.64
N ARG A 184 -15.39 -0.95 -4.82
CA ARG A 184 -14.59 -1.66 -5.82
C ARG A 184 -14.81 -1.13 -7.25
N VAL A 185 -16.07 -0.84 -7.60
CA VAL A 185 -16.41 -0.20 -8.90
C VAL A 185 -15.73 1.16 -9.04
N LYS A 186 -15.72 1.98 -7.99
CA LYS A 186 -15.03 3.29 -8.01
C LYS A 186 -13.51 3.13 -8.09
N ASP A 187 -12.97 2.15 -7.39
CA ASP A 187 -11.53 1.91 -7.28
C ASP A 187 -10.94 1.30 -8.55
N LYS A 188 -11.73 0.60 -9.35
CA LYS A 188 -11.30 -0.10 -10.57
C LYS A 188 -10.51 0.78 -11.54
N HIS A 189 -10.99 2.00 -11.80
CA HIS A 189 -10.29 2.92 -12.70
C HIS A 189 -8.97 3.42 -12.14
N ALA A 190 -8.91 3.68 -10.82
CA ALA A 190 -7.66 4.06 -10.17
C ALA A 190 -6.67 2.89 -10.19
N LEU A 191 -7.13 1.68 -9.90
CA LEU A 191 -6.33 0.46 -9.95
C LEU A 191 -5.73 0.23 -11.34
N LEU A 192 -6.53 0.32 -12.40
CA LEU A 192 -6.05 0.20 -13.78
C LEU A 192 -4.96 1.22 -14.11
N ARG A 193 -5.12 2.47 -13.72
CA ARG A 193 -4.11 3.52 -13.95
C ARG A 193 -2.79 3.20 -13.22
N ILE A 194 -2.86 2.72 -11.98
CA ILE A 194 -1.67 2.30 -11.23
C ILE A 194 -0.99 1.14 -11.94
N ILE A 195 -1.74 0.10 -12.31
CA ILE A 195 -1.21 -1.09 -12.97
C ILE A 195 -0.48 -0.71 -14.26
N TYR A 196 -1.14 0.01 -15.19
CA TYR A 196 -0.54 0.40 -16.46
C TYR A 196 0.74 1.22 -16.27
N ASN A 197 0.73 2.18 -15.33
CA ASN A 197 1.90 3.00 -15.09
C ASN A 197 3.05 2.23 -14.45
N ALA A 198 2.75 1.34 -13.50
CA ALA A 198 3.77 0.53 -12.88
C ALA A 198 4.35 -0.50 -13.86
N LEU A 199 3.53 -1.12 -14.71
CA LEU A 199 3.98 -2.02 -15.78
C LEU A 199 4.88 -1.29 -16.78
N HIS A 200 4.46 -0.12 -17.25
CA HIS A 200 5.25 0.70 -18.18
C HIS A 200 6.62 1.09 -17.62
N ARG A 201 6.72 1.26 -16.31
CA ARG A 201 7.97 1.59 -15.59
C ARG A 201 8.81 0.37 -15.24
N GLY A 202 8.30 -0.85 -15.45
CA GLY A 202 8.94 -2.07 -14.98
C GLY A 202 8.95 -2.23 -13.45
N TRP A 203 8.02 -1.57 -12.75
CA TRP A 203 7.94 -1.59 -11.29
C TRP A 203 6.93 -2.59 -10.74
N GLY A 204 6.15 -3.22 -11.59
CA GLY A 204 5.14 -4.17 -11.14
C GLY A 204 4.89 -5.29 -12.13
N PHE A 205 4.17 -6.30 -11.67
CA PHE A 205 3.71 -7.41 -12.48
C PHE A 205 2.41 -7.97 -11.91
N LEU A 206 1.62 -8.57 -12.79
CA LEU A 206 0.42 -9.34 -12.44
C LEU A 206 0.78 -10.82 -12.33
N SER A 207 0.21 -11.48 -11.36
CA SER A 207 0.29 -12.93 -11.23
C SER A 207 -1.03 -13.49 -10.71
N GLY A 208 -1.37 -14.69 -11.11
CA GLY A 208 -2.57 -15.35 -10.63
C GLY A 208 -2.55 -16.85 -10.85
N ILE A 209 -3.61 -17.48 -10.36
CA ILE A 209 -3.84 -18.91 -10.45
C ILE A 209 -5.15 -19.14 -11.18
N THR A 210 -5.13 -20.02 -12.16
CA THR A 210 -6.30 -20.45 -12.94
C THR A 210 -6.57 -21.94 -12.72
N ASP A 211 -7.82 -22.35 -12.95
CA ASP A 211 -8.21 -23.74 -13.08
C ASP A 211 -7.84 -24.31 -14.47
N GLU A 212 -8.22 -25.55 -14.74
CA GLU A 212 -7.99 -26.24 -16.03
C GLU A 212 -8.77 -25.60 -17.19
N ASN A 213 -9.85 -24.86 -16.91
CA ASN A 213 -10.66 -24.15 -17.91
C ASN A 213 -10.15 -22.73 -18.17
N GLY A 214 -9.12 -22.28 -17.45
CA GLY A 214 -8.58 -20.92 -17.54
C GLY A 214 -9.36 -19.89 -16.70
N GLU A 215 -10.30 -20.32 -15.84
CA GLU A 215 -10.98 -19.41 -14.93
C GLU A 215 -10.02 -18.94 -13.82
N LEU A 216 -9.97 -17.63 -13.58
CA LEU A 216 -9.11 -17.01 -12.57
C LEU A 216 -9.65 -17.28 -11.15
N LEU A 217 -8.85 -17.89 -10.30
CA LEU A 217 -9.20 -18.29 -8.95
C LEU A 217 -8.57 -17.40 -7.88
N ALA A 218 -7.32 -16.97 -8.10
CA ALA A 218 -6.60 -16.01 -7.26
C ALA A 218 -5.75 -15.14 -8.16
N ALA A 219 -5.58 -13.86 -7.81
CA ALA A 219 -4.68 -12.94 -8.50
C ALA A 219 -4.24 -11.81 -7.61
N ASP A 220 -3.09 -11.21 -7.91
CA ASP A 220 -2.59 -10.01 -7.26
C ASP A 220 -1.77 -9.18 -8.23
N PHE A 221 -1.69 -7.89 -7.94
CA PHE A 221 -0.76 -6.98 -8.56
C PHE A 221 0.35 -6.65 -7.57
N TYR A 222 1.56 -7.04 -7.93
CA TYR A 222 2.75 -6.76 -7.13
C TYR A 222 3.46 -5.52 -7.67
N ILE A 223 3.91 -4.66 -6.76
CA ILE A 223 4.69 -3.47 -7.12
C ILE A 223 5.97 -3.42 -6.28
N THR A 224 7.11 -3.20 -6.95
CA THR A 224 8.42 -3.19 -6.29
C THR A 224 9.00 -1.78 -6.30
N SER A 225 9.36 -1.30 -5.11
CA SER A 225 10.00 0.01 -4.91
C SER A 225 10.75 -0.01 -3.58
N HIS A 226 11.89 0.69 -3.48
CA HIS A 226 12.65 0.83 -2.21
C HIS A 226 12.93 -0.52 -1.53
N SER A 227 13.40 -1.50 -2.31
CA SER A 227 13.67 -2.87 -1.84
C SER A 227 12.46 -3.58 -1.18
N ARG A 228 11.23 -3.11 -1.44
CA ARG A 228 9.98 -3.77 -1.05
C ARG A 228 9.19 -4.22 -2.26
N MET A 229 8.63 -5.41 -2.17
CA MET A 229 7.62 -5.95 -3.06
C MET A 229 6.28 -5.95 -2.32
N LEU A 230 5.39 -5.09 -2.72
CA LEU A 230 4.08 -4.90 -2.10
C LEU A 230 3.02 -5.73 -2.82
N SER A 231 2.24 -6.51 -2.07
CA SER A 231 0.97 -7.09 -2.49
C SER A 231 -0.08 -5.98 -2.48
N LEU A 232 -0.40 -5.40 -3.65
CA LEU A 232 -1.20 -4.17 -3.69
C LEU A 232 -2.70 -4.43 -3.63
N ALA A 233 -3.20 -5.41 -4.36
CA ALA A 233 -4.63 -5.66 -4.49
C ALA A 233 -4.93 -7.17 -4.63
N PRO A 234 -4.59 -7.99 -3.63
CA PRO A 234 -4.80 -9.42 -3.67
C PRO A 234 -6.29 -9.77 -3.70
N VAL A 235 -6.66 -10.70 -4.57
CA VAL A 235 -8.04 -11.15 -4.77
C VAL A 235 -8.08 -12.67 -4.86
N VAL A 236 -9.06 -13.27 -4.20
CA VAL A 236 -9.35 -14.69 -4.29
C VAL A 236 -10.85 -14.91 -4.45
N SER A 237 -11.26 -15.77 -5.37
CA SER A 237 -12.64 -16.17 -5.52
C SER A 237 -13.04 -17.24 -4.48
N LYS A 238 -14.33 -17.47 -4.28
CA LYS A 238 -14.80 -18.53 -3.37
C LYS A 238 -14.24 -19.90 -3.74
N ASN A 239 -14.18 -20.21 -5.04
CA ASN A 239 -13.57 -21.45 -5.53
C ASN A 239 -12.06 -21.46 -5.27
N GLY A 240 -11.39 -20.29 -5.40
CA GLY A 240 -9.98 -20.14 -5.09
C GLY A 240 -9.64 -20.38 -3.62
N GLU A 241 -10.50 -19.92 -2.70
CA GLU A 241 -10.32 -20.19 -1.26
C GLU A 241 -10.39 -21.70 -0.96
N SER A 242 -11.39 -22.39 -1.49
CA SER A 242 -11.57 -23.83 -1.26
C SER A 242 -10.50 -24.69 -1.92
N SER A 243 -10.00 -24.29 -3.09
CA SER A 243 -9.01 -25.05 -3.87
C SER A 243 -7.57 -24.87 -3.39
N GLY A 244 -7.28 -23.87 -2.55
CA GLY A 244 -5.93 -23.53 -2.11
C GLY A 244 -5.15 -22.65 -3.11
N ALA A 245 -5.84 -21.99 -4.05
CA ALA A 245 -5.22 -21.14 -5.07
C ALA A 245 -4.36 -20.01 -4.47
N ALA A 246 -4.80 -19.39 -3.36
CA ALA A 246 -4.03 -18.38 -2.66
C ALA A 246 -2.68 -18.88 -2.16
N ALA A 247 -2.65 -20.10 -1.59
CA ALA A 247 -1.40 -20.71 -1.13
C ALA A 247 -0.46 -21.03 -2.31
N MET A 248 -1.00 -21.52 -3.41
CA MET A 248 -0.23 -21.78 -4.63
C MET A 248 0.35 -20.51 -5.21
N GLN A 249 -0.43 -19.42 -5.27
CA GLN A 249 0.05 -18.13 -5.77
C GLN A 249 1.21 -17.58 -4.93
N PHE A 250 1.10 -17.66 -3.62
CA PHE A 250 2.15 -17.20 -2.73
C PHE A 250 3.41 -18.09 -2.81
N ASP A 251 3.24 -19.40 -2.87
CA ASP A 251 4.36 -20.34 -3.06
C ASP A 251 5.09 -20.09 -4.39
N PHE A 252 4.36 -19.86 -5.47
CA PHE A 252 4.93 -19.48 -6.76
C PHE A 252 5.70 -18.15 -6.68
N LEU A 253 5.14 -17.14 -6.00
CA LEU A 253 5.83 -15.89 -5.75
C LEU A 253 7.16 -16.09 -5.01
N LEU A 254 7.17 -16.93 -3.97
CA LEU A 254 8.39 -17.22 -3.22
C LEU A 254 9.41 -17.96 -4.07
N ARG A 255 9.01 -18.95 -4.88
CA ARG A 255 9.92 -19.68 -5.79
C ARG A 255 10.64 -18.75 -6.77
N THR A 256 9.94 -17.75 -7.30
CA THR A 256 10.48 -16.81 -8.31
C THR A 256 11.30 -15.68 -7.70
N ASN A 257 11.14 -15.39 -6.41
CA ASN A 257 11.76 -14.22 -5.79
C ASN A 257 12.67 -14.53 -4.60
N ALA A 258 12.74 -15.77 -4.12
CA ALA A 258 13.67 -16.17 -3.09
C ALA A 258 15.13 -15.93 -3.51
N GLY A 259 15.98 -15.54 -2.57
CA GLY A 259 17.36 -15.15 -2.78
C GLY A 259 17.56 -13.68 -3.23
N LYS A 260 16.50 -12.93 -3.44
CA LYS A 260 16.59 -11.50 -3.80
C LYS A 260 16.62 -10.62 -2.53
N PRO A 261 17.34 -9.48 -2.55
CA PRO A 261 17.41 -8.54 -1.43
C PRO A 261 16.13 -7.68 -1.37
N LEU A 262 14.99 -8.33 -1.18
CA LEU A 262 13.67 -7.73 -1.13
C LEU A 262 12.94 -8.11 0.15
N LEU A 263 12.08 -7.21 0.64
CA LEU A 263 11.08 -7.49 1.65
C LEU A 263 9.71 -7.65 0.95
N PHE A 264 9.07 -8.81 1.09
CA PHE A 264 7.67 -8.95 0.70
C PHE A 264 6.79 -8.30 1.76
N ASP A 265 5.92 -7.39 1.35
CA ASP A 265 5.01 -6.65 2.21
C ASP A 265 3.58 -7.13 1.98
N PHE A 266 2.96 -7.65 3.04
CA PHE A 266 1.65 -8.30 2.96
C PHE A 266 0.49 -7.33 2.74
N ASN A 267 0.67 -6.02 3.06
CA ASN A 267 -0.43 -5.06 3.00
C ASN A 267 -1.69 -5.61 3.69
N GLU A 268 -1.59 -5.86 4.97
CA GLU A 268 -2.38 -6.82 5.75
C GLU A 268 -3.90 -6.65 5.65
N ASP A 269 -4.39 -5.44 5.55
CA ASP A 269 -5.83 -5.17 5.34
C ASP A 269 -6.40 -5.87 4.09
N GLN A 270 -5.53 -6.17 3.13
CA GLN A 270 -5.88 -6.78 1.85
C GLN A 270 -5.46 -8.24 1.73
N SER A 271 -4.43 -8.68 2.48
CA SER A 271 -3.85 -10.00 2.33
C SER A 271 -4.87 -11.14 2.41
N PHE A 272 -4.74 -12.12 1.51
CA PHE A 272 -5.46 -13.39 1.57
C PHE A 272 -4.61 -14.52 2.18
N ILE A 273 -3.34 -14.25 2.49
CA ILE A 273 -2.47 -15.17 3.22
C ILE A 273 -2.29 -14.65 4.64
N ASN A 274 -2.53 -15.51 5.62
CA ASN A 274 -2.19 -15.19 7.00
C ASN A 274 -0.66 -15.17 7.16
N PRO A 275 -0.05 -14.02 7.51
CA PRO A 275 1.39 -13.89 7.63
C PRO A 275 2.05 -14.86 8.61
N ALA A 276 1.31 -15.29 9.64
CA ALA A 276 1.80 -16.28 10.61
C ALA A 276 2.08 -17.65 9.98
N HIS A 277 1.42 -17.99 8.86
CA HIS A 277 1.64 -19.24 8.15
C HIS A 277 3.03 -19.38 7.52
N VAL A 278 3.73 -18.26 7.35
CA VAL A 278 5.06 -18.19 6.71
C VAL A 278 6.10 -17.52 7.62
N HIS A 279 5.77 -17.31 8.88
CA HIS A 279 6.61 -16.67 9.90
C HIS A 279 7.10 -15.28 9.45
N ALA A 280 6.20 -14.48 8.88
CA ALA A 280 6.47 -13.09 8.58
C ALA A 280 6.65 -12.25 9.85
N MET A 281 7.48 -11.21 9.77
CA MET A 281 7.77 -10.34 10.89
C MET A 281 6.75 -9.21 10.98
N PRO A 282 6.14 -8.97 12.15
CA PRO A 282 5.25 -7.83 12.36
C PRO A 282 6.04 -6.52 12.43
N TYR A 283 5.40 -5.42 11.98
CA TYR A 283 5.83 -4.06 12.26
C TYR A 283 4.62 -3.13 12.39
N PRO A 284 4.72 -2.08 13.25
CA PRO A 284 3.60 -1.18 13.49
C PRO A 284 3.46 -0.13 12.39
N PHE A 285 2.23 0.31 12.16
CA PHE A 285 1.88 1.57 11.53
C PHE A 285 0.72 2.21 12.28
N PHE A 286 0.45 3.49 12.05
CA PHE A 286 -0.48 4.23 12.89
C PHE A 286 -1.55 4.92 12.04
N GLU A 287 -2.81 4.77 12.42
CA GLU A 287 -3.89 5.61 11.94
C GLU A 287 -4.02 6.82 12.85
N ILE A 288 -3.88 8.01 12.30
CA ILE A 288 -4.00 9.29 13.02
C ILE A 288 -5.26 10.02 12.62
N LYS A 289 -6.04 10.44 13.59
CA LYS A 289 -7.31 11.14 13.40
C LYS A 289 -7.34 12.45 14.18
N LYS A 290 -7.75 13.51 13.51
CA LYS A 290 -8.05 14.79 14.15
C LYS A 290 -9.34 15.34 13.55
N ASP A 291 -10.31 15.70 14.40
CA ASP A 291 -11.58 16.27 13.98
C ASP A 291 -11.82 17.61 14.70
N LEU A 292 -11.62 18.70 13.98
CA LEU A 292 -11.83 20.05 14.48
C LEU A 292 -13.27 20.55 14.28
N ARG A 293 -14.17 19.74 13.72
CA ARG A 293 -15.56 20.13 13.50
C ARG A 293 -16.36 20.21 14.80
N ILE A 294 -15.91 19.49 15.83
CA ILE A 294 -16.62 19.37 17.12
C ILE A 294 -16.29 20.52 18.07
N ALA A 295 -15.19 21.24 17.87
CA ALA A 295 -14.71 22.29 18.77
C ALA A 295 -15.40 23.66 18.57
N GLY A 296 -16.45 23.78 17.78
CA GLY A 296 -17.05 25.07 17.41
C GLY A 296 -18.53 25.06 17.10
N ILE A 297 -19.34 24.33 17.88
CA ILE A 297 -20.79 24.55 17.89
C ILE A 297 -21.13 25.27 19.19
N TRP A 298 -21.11 26.58 19.14
CA TRP A 298 -21.92 27.51 19.93
C TRP A 298 -22.38 28.63 19.02
#